data_b9210544e13430e5a2e617cdb805ab94
#
_entry.id   b9210544e13430e5a2e617cdb805ab94
#
_cell.length_a   1.000
_cell.length_b   1.000
_cell.length_c   1.000
_cell.angle_alpha   90.00
_cell.angle_beta   90.00
_cell.angle_gamma   90.00
#
_symmetry.space_group_name_H-M   'P 1'
#
loop_
_entity.id
_entity.type
_entity.pdbx_description
1 polymer ?
#
loop_
_entity_poly.entity_id
_entity_poly.type
_entity_poly.pdbx_seq_one_letter_code
_entity_poly.pdbx_strand_id
1 'polypeptide(L)'
;MIKINYMSTLFVGIDVSSKSNVVYAMDFDENKYIDSTFSNNQPGADKLAEIIAECMQKHSHLNTIIVALESTSVYSIHIANFLSSCELLMPYKPYVYCLNPKMTANYRKSYVGMEKTDHMDAFLISDFARVGRTKKSEPWRGSQYLALKRLTRHRLHLAECITREKTYMVSNLYLKFSELQLLDDDNRPFSNIYGATSSAVLTEFMSLQ
;
A
#
# COMPACT_ATOMS: atom_id res chain seq x y z
N MET A 1 9.40 -3.35 -21.40
CA MET A 1 9.12 -1.99 -20.87
C MET A 1 8.00 -1.41 -21.71
N ILE A 2 6.89 -1.01 -21.09
CA ILE A 2 5.72 -0.46 -21.82
C ILE A 2 6.12 0.92 -22.35
N LYS A 3 6.01 1.12 -23.66
CA LYS A 3 6.34 2.40 -24.30
C LYS A 3 5.07 3.28 -24.30
N ILE A 4 4.96 4.19 -23.33
CA ILE A 4 3.83 5.12 -23.20
C ILE A 4 4.20 6.42 -23.93
N ASN A 5 3.26 6.93 -24.73
CA ASN A 5 3.38 8.24 -25.34
C ASN A 5 2.82 9.29 -24.37
N TYR A 6 3.68 10.04 -23.72
CA TYR A 6 3.30 11.04 -22.73
C TYR A 6 2.50 12.21 -23.31
N MET A 7 2.75 12.58 -24.59
CA MET A 7 2.04 13.67 -25.27
C MET A 7 0.55 13.40 -25.52
N SER A 8 0.15 12.12 -25.50
CA SER A 8 -1.25 11.71 -25.68
C SER A 8 -1.80 11.03 -24.42
N THR A 9 -1.28 11.41 -23.26
CA THR A 9 -1.63 10.80 -21.97
C THR A 9 -2.36 11.79 -21.07
N LEU A 10 -3.49 11.36 -20.49
CA LEU A 10 -4.13 12.05 -19.37
C LEU A 10 -3.47 11.58 -18.08
N PHE A 11 -2.93 12.52 -17.31
CA PHE A 11 -2.34 12.27 -16.01
C PHE A 11 -3.35 12.63 -14.91
N VAL A 12 -3.73 11.64 -14.12
CA VAL A 12 -4.73 11.78 -13.05
C VAL A 12 -4.03 11.58 -11.72
N GLY A 13 -3.95 12.63 -10.91
CA GLY A 13 -3.44 12.60 -9.54
C GLY A 13 -4.59 12.51 -8.55
N ILE A 14 -4.49 11.60 -7.59
CA ILE A 14 -5.53 11.40 -6.57
C ILE A 14 -4.90 11.49 -5.19
N ASP A 15 -5.31 12.48 -4.41
CA ASP A 15 -5.07 12.53 -2.98
C ASP A 15 -6.21 11.79 -2.25
N VAL A 16 -5.83 10.71 -1.53
CA VAL A 16 -6.79 9.77 -0.95
C VAL A 16 -6.91 9.96 0.54
N SER A 17 -8.13 10.21 1.01
CA SER A 17 -8.49 10.19 2.42
C SER A 17 -9.46 9.04 2.75
N SER A 18 -9.80 8.88 4.00
CA SER A 18 -10.77 7.86 4.44
C SER A 18 -12.18 8.08 3.88
N LYS A 19 -12.57 9.33 3.62
CA LYS A 19 -13.94 9.72 3.22
C LYS A 19 -14.01 10.22 1.79
N SER A 20 -12.93 10.79 1.27
CA SER A 20 -12.91 11.48 -0.02
C SER A 20 -11.62 11.25 -0.79
N ASN A 21 -11.72 11.39 -2.09
CA ASN A 21 -10.62 11.41 -3.04
C ASN A 21 -10.64 12.77 -3.73
N VAL A 22 -9.59 13.55 -3.57
CA VAL A 22 -9.40 14.79 -4.33
C VAL A 22 -8.63 14.46 -5.59
N VAL A 23 -9.16 14.85 -6.74
CA VAL A 23 -8.66 14.44 -8.05
C VAL A 23 -8.28 15.67 -8.86
N TYR A 24 -7.07 15.63 -9.40
CA TYR A 24 -6.60 16.58 -10.39
C TYR A 24 -6.14 15.84 -11.65
N ALA A 25 -6.63 16.27 -12.82
CA ALA A 25 -6.20 15.66 -14.08
C ALA A 25 -5.76 16.70 -15.09
N MET A 26 -4.65 16.43 -15.77
CA MET A 26 -4.04 17.29 -16.77
C MET A 26 -3.37 16.48 -17.88
N ASP A 27 -3.09 17.11 -19.02
CA ASP A 27 -2.25 16.57 -20.07
C ASP A 27 -0.76 16.87 -19.85
N PHE A 28 0.07 16.58 -20.85
CA PHE A 28 1.50 16.85 -20.78
C PHE A 28 1.84 18.35 -20.75
N ASP A 29 1.03 19.18 -21.38
CA ASP A 29 1.21 20.64 -21.45
C ASP A 29 0.58 21.39 -20.28
N GLU A 30 0.17 20.65 -19.20
CA GLU A 30 -0.46 21.19 -17.98
C GLU A 30 -1.87 21.76 -18.19
N ASN A 31 -2.52 21.48 -19.32
CA ASN A 31 -3.93 21.85 -19.47
C ASN A 31 -4.79 21.05 -18.47
N LYS A 32 -5.48 21.77 -17.61
CA LYS A 32 -6.35 21.18 -16.58
C LYS A 32 -7.67 20.70 -17.16
N TYR A 33 -8.04 19.45 -16.89
CA TYR A 33 -9.31 18.83 -17.30
C TYR A 33 -10.23 18.53 -16.13
N ILE A 34 -9.70 18.07 -15.00
CA ILE A 34 -10.47 17.70 -13.82
C ILE A 34 -9.81 18.32 -12.60
N ASP A 35 -10.65 18.89 -11.71
CA ASP A 35 -10.26 19.41 -10.41
C ASP A 35 -11.49 19.32 -9.50
N SER A 36 -11.66 18.17 -8.84
CA SER A 36 -12.90 17.86 -8.13
C SER A 36 -12.69 16.85 -7.01
N THR A 37 -13.62 16.82 -6.06
CA THR A 37 -13.63 15.88 -4.94
C THR A 37 -14.73 14.85 -5.10
N PHE A 38 -14.41 13.59 -4.86
CA PHE A 38 -15.32 12.44 -4.92
C PHE A 38 -15.31 11.70 -3.59
N SER A 39 -16.42 11.07 -3.22
CA SER A 39 -16.46 10.20 -2.03
C SER A 39 -15.60 8.95 -2.24
N ASN A 40 -14.90 8.52 -1.20
CA ASN A 40 -14.08 7.30 -1.25
C ASN A 40 -14.94 6.05 -1.00
N ASN A 41 -15.86 5.78 -1.93
CA ASN A 41 -16.79 4.65 -1.97
C ASN A 41 -17.13 4.30 -3.41
N GLN A 42 -17.93 3.24 -3.63
CA GLN A 42 -18.28 2.79 -4.97
C GLN A 42 -18.97 3.89 -5.82
N PRO A 43 -20.04 4.60 -5.35
CA PRO A 43 -20.65 5.65 -6.15
C PRO A 43 -19.70 6.79 -6.53
N GLY A 44 -18.75 7.14 -5.65
CA GLY A 44 -17.74 8.17 -5.93
C GLY A 44 -16.72 7.68 -6.98
N ALA A 45 -16.33 6.41 -6.94
CA ALA A 45 -15.45 5.80 -7.93
C ALA A 45 -16.12 5.70 -9.30
N ASP A 46 -17.40 5.31 -9.36
CA ASP A 46 -18.18 5.23 -10.60
C ASP A 46 -18.27 6.61 -11.26
N LYS A 47 -18.64 7.64 -10.49
CA LYS A 47 -18.71 9.02 -10.97
C LYS A 47 -17.36 9.55 -11.47
N LEU A 48 -16.26 9.20 -10.79
CA LEU A 48 -14.92 9.56 -11.23
C LEU A 48 -14.59 8.90 -12.58
N ALA A 49 -14.90 7.61 -12.73
CA ALA A 49 -14.65 6.90 -13.99
C ALA A 49 -15.46 7.48 -15.14
N GLU A 50 -16.72 7.85 -14.92
CA GLU A 50 -17.57 8.52 -15.90
C GLU A 50 -16.97 9.84 -16.38
N ILE A 51 -16.53 10.69 -15.45
CA ILE A 51 -15.93 12.00 -15.77
C ILE A 51 -14.59 11.81 -16.53
N ILE A 52 -13.77 10.85 -16.14
CA ILE A 52 -12.53 10.54 -16.88
C ILE A 52 -12.86 10.07 -18.30
N ALA A 53 -13.84 9.16 -18.46
CA ALA A 53 -14.23 8.65 -19.76
C ALA A 53 -14.80 9.76 -20.67
N GLU A 54 -15.65 10.63 -20.14
CA GLU A 54 -16.16 11.81 -20.84
C GLU A 54 -15.03 12.75 -21.28
N CYS A 55 -14.03 12.98 -20.41
CA CYS A 55 -12.85 13.77 -20.73
C CYS A 55 -12.09 13.16 -21.91
N MET A 56 -11.83 11.85 -21.87
CA MET A 56 -11.14 11.14 -22.95
C MET A 56 -11.91 11.15 -24.27
N GLN A 57 -13.25 11.06 -24.23
CA GLN A 57 -14.09 11.14 -25.41
C GLN A 57 -14.08 12.54 -26.05
N LYS A 58 -14.12 13.59 -25.23
CA LYS A 58 -14.07 14.99 -25.70
C LYS A 58 -12.73 15.38 -26.30
N HIS A 59 -11.65 14.75 -25.86
CA HIS A 59 -10.28 15.11 -26.23
C HIS A 59 -9.60 13.96 -26.99
N SER A 60 -9.90 13.82 -28.28
CA SER A 60 -9.46 12.70 -29.14
C SER A 60 -7.93 12.55 -29.30
N HIS A 61 -7.14 13.56 -28.92
CA HIS A 61 -5.68 13.46 -28.89
C HIS A 61 -5.18 12.65 -27.68
N LEU A 62 -6.01 12.46 -26.66
CA LEU A 62 -5.69 11.64 -25.49
C LEU A 62 -6.12 10.19 -25.75
N ASN A 63 -5.23 9.24 -25.53
CA ASN A 63 -5.48 7.81 -25.78
C ASN A 63 -4.98 6.88 -24.67
N THR A 64 -4.33 7.43 -23.67
CA THR A 64 -3.77 6.68 -22.55
C THR A 64 -4.07 7.42 -21.23
N ILE A 65 -4.31 6.66 -20.16
CA ILE A 65 -4.53 7.22 -18.83
C ILE A 65 -3.41 6.73 -17.89
N ILE A 66 -2.77 7.65 -17.20
CA ILE A 66 -1.92 7.34 -16.06
C ILE A 66 -2.59 7.90 -14.80
N VAL A 67 -2.95 7.01 -13.89
CA VAL A 67 -3.44 7.37 -12.57
C VAL A 67 -2.31 7.20 -11.56
N ALA A 68 -2.00 8.24 -10.83
CA ALA A 68 -1.10 8.19 -9.69
C ALA A 68 -1.88 8.53 -8.42
N LEU A 69 -1.66 7.76 -7.36
CA LEU A 69 -2.29 8.01 -6.07
C LEU A 69 -1.30 7.71 -4.95
N GLU A 70 -1.45 8.41 -3.84
CA GLU A 70 -0.62 8.15 -2.67
C GLU A 70 -1.10 6.88 -1.95
N SER A 71 -0.16 6.00 -1.59
CA SER A 71 -0.46 4.75 -0.87
C SER A 71 -0.78 5.04 0.60
N THR A 72 -1.94 5.62 0.86
CA THR A 72 -2.42 5.99 2.19
C THR A 72 -3.14 4.82 2.85
N SER A 73 -2.38 3.94 3.53
CA SER A 73 -2.93 2.79 4.27
C SER A 73 -3.83 1.90 3.39
N VAL A 74 -4.99 1.49 3.92
CA VAL A 74 -5.98 0.66 3.22
C VAL A 74 -6.93 1.47 2.33
N TYR A 75 -7.02 2.78 2.55
CA TYR A 75 -8.01 3.64 1.89
C TYR A 75 -7.77 3.78 0.38
N SER A 76 -6.50 3.74 -0.05
CA SER A 76 -6.13 3.81 -1.47
C SER A 76 -6.41 2.52 -2.25
N ILE A 77 -6.64 1.40 -1.57
CA ILE A 77 -6.79 0.08 -2.21
C ILE A 77 -8.06 0.00 -3.04
N HIS A 78 -9.18 0.53 -2.51
CA HIS A 78 -10.47 0.48 -3.19
C HIS A 78 -10.39 1.18 -4.55
N ILE A 79 -9.98 2.45 -4.57
CA ILE A 79 -9.93 3.25 -5.79
C ILE A 79 -8.86 2.73 -6.77
N ALA A 80 -7.72 2.21 -6.28
CA ALA A 80 -6.69 1.61 -7.13
C ALA A 80 -7.21 0.34 -7.83
N ASN A 81 -7.88 -0.56 -7.10
CA ASN A 81 -8.49 -1.76 -7.69
C ASN A 81 -9.55 -1.37 -8.72
N PHE A 82 -10.45 -0.46 -8.36
CA PHE A 82 -11.54 -0.04 -9.22
C PHE A 82 -11.01 0.55 -10.54
N LEU A 83 -10.17 1.56 -10.50
CA LEU A 83 -9.67 2.24 -11.70
C LEU A 83 -8.79 1.33 -12.57
N SER A 84 -8.10 0.35 -11.99
CA SER A 84 -7.27 -0.59 -12.76
C SER A 84 -8.07 -1.65 -13.52
N SER A 85 -9.35 -1.88 -13.16
CA SER A 85 -10.21 -2.91 -13.76
C SER A 85 -11.54 -2.38 -14.28
N CYS A 86 -11.76 -1.07 -14.26
CA CYS A 86 -12.98 -0.42 -14.73
C CYS A 86 -13.13 -0.56 -16.26
N GLU A 87 -14.15 -1.29 -16.70
CA GLU A 87 -14.42 -1.56 -18.12
C GLU A 87 -14.55 -0.28 -18.94
N LEU A 88 -15.13 0.77 -18.38
CA LEU A 88 -15.30 2.07 -19.03
C LEU A 88 -13.97 2.73 -19.42
N LEU A 89 -12.91 2.47 -18.64
CA LEU A 89 -11.57 3.06 -18.87
C LEU A 89 -10.62 2.14 -19.65
N MET A 90 -10.95 0.84 -19.81
CA MET A 90 -10.10 -0.13 -20.51
C MET A 90 -9.69 0.27 -21.93
N PRO A 91 -10.56 0.92 -22.76
CA PRO A 91 -10.16 1.38 -24.09
C PRO A 91 -8.95 2.33 -24.06
N TYR A 92 -8.77 3.06 -22.97
CA TYR A 92 -7.70 4.06 -22.77
C TYR A 92 -6.50 3.53 -21.97
N LYS A 93 -6.42 2.22 -21.74
CA LYS A 93 -5.28 1.54 -21.10
C LYS A 93 -4.85 2.19 -19.78
N PRO A 94 -5.69 2.14 -18.73
CA PRO A 94 -5.38 2.80 -17.46
C PRO A 94 -4.18 2.14 -16.78
N TYR A 95 -3.13 2.92 -16.52
CA TYR A 95 -1.99 2.53 -15.71
C TYR A 95 -2.10 3.18 -14.33
N VAL A 96 -2.40 2.39 -13.30
CA VAL A 96 -2.58 2.88 -11.92
C VAL A 96 -1.30 2.66 -11.13
N TYR A 97 -0.77 3.72 -10.53
CA TYR A 97 0.44 3.68 -9.71
C TYR A 97 0.15 4.12 -8.28
N CYS A 98 0.43 3.23 -7.32
CA CYS A 98 0.38 3.56 -5.89
C CYS A 98 1.77 4.05 -5.45
N LEU A 99 1.89 5.35 -5.21
CA LEU A 99 3.14 6.01 -4.88
C LEU A 99 3.46 5.88 -3.38
N ASN A 100 4.74 5.79 -3.06
CA ASN A 100 5.17 5.87 -1.67
C ASN A 100 5.05 7.33 -1.18
N PRO A 101 4.40 7.59 -0.01
CA PRO A 101 4.26 8.93 0.55
C PRO A 101 5.56 9.71 0.70
N LYS A 102 6.69 9.03 0.91
CA LYS A 102 8.00 9.68 0.96
C LYS A 102 8.42 10.28 -0.39
N MET A 103 7.97 9.68 -1.50
CA MET A 103 8.31 10.19 -2.84
C MET A 103 7.53 11.46 -3.14
N THR A 104 6.24 11.49 -2.86
CA THR A 104 5.37 12.66 -3.04
C THR A 104 5.76 13.81 -2.11
N ALA A 105 6.03 13.51 -0.83
CA ALA A 105 6.51 14.49 0.13
C ALA A 105 7.88 15.12 -0.26
N ASN A 106 8.81 14.33 -0.82
CA ASN A 106 10.07 14.85 -1.31
C ASN A 106 9.90 15.67 -2.59
N TYR A 107 8.99 15.25 -3.47
CA TYR A 107 8.68 15.98 -4.70
C TYR A 107 8.06 17.36 -4.39
N ARG A 108 7.20 17.43 -3.39
CA ARG A 108 6.60 18.67 -2.91
C ARG A 108 7.65 19.73 -2.53
N LYS A 109 8.81 19.32 -2.00
CA LYS A 109 9.87 20.26 -1.62
C LYS A 109 10.46 21.04 -2.80
N SER A 110 10.26 20.57 -4.05
CA SER A 110 10.67 21.30 -5.25
C SER A 110 9.73 22.48 -5.59
N TYR A 111 8.55 22.54 -4.96
CA TYR A 111 7.57 23.61 -5.13
C TYR A 111 7.61 24.58 -3.94
N VAL A 112 8.48 25.57 -4.03
CA VAL A 112 8.65 26.56 -2.96
C VAL A 112 7.48 27.54 -2.94
N GLY A 113 6.92 27.79 -1.74
CA GLY A 113 5.86 28.79 -1.56
C GLY A 113 4.43 28.33 -1.87
N MET A 114 4.22 27.07 -2.24
CA MET A 114 2.86 26.55 -2.44
C MET A 114 2.16 26.27 -1.11
N GLU A 115 0.94 26.79 -0.96
CA GLU A 115 0.06 26.47 0.16
C GLU A 115 -0.30 24.98 0.17
N LYS A 116 -0.47 24.44 1.38
CA LYS A 116 -0.87 23.04 1.54
C LYS A 116 -2.39 22.92 1.51
N THR A 117 -2.93 22.44 0.40
CA THR A 117 -4.32 22.07 0.23
C THR A 117 -4.40 20.69 -0.42
N ASP A 118 -5.50 19.96 -0.20
CA ASP A 118 -5.70 18.63 -0.79
C ASP A 118 -5.73 18.71 -2.33
N HIS A 119 -6.26 19.79 -2.91
CA HIS A 119 -6.22 20.04 -4.36
C HIS A 119 -4.79 20.20 -4.88
N MET A 120 -3.94 20.87 -4.11
CA MET A 120 -2.54 21.03 -4.46
C MET A 120 -1.78 19.72 -4.31
N ASP A 121 -2.13 18.88 -3.34
CA ASP A 121 -1.54 17.54 -3.20
C ASP A 121 -1.94 16.65 -4.38
N ALA A 122 -3.20 16.68 -4.83
CA ALA A 122 -3.65 15.97 -6.04
C ALA A 122 -2.94 16.48 -7.31
N PHE A 123 -2.77 17.81 -7.45
CA PHE A 123 -1.97 18.39 -8.54
C PHE A 123 -0.53 17.86 -8.54
N LEU A 124 0.16 17.92 -7.41
CA LEU A 124 1.55 17.44 -7.27
C LEU A 124 1.69 15.95 -7.61
N ILE A 125 0.71 15.13 -7.24
CA ILE A 125 0.68 13.70 -7.59
C ILE A 125 0.51 13.52 -9.10
N SER A 126 -0.36 14.31 -9.74
CA SER A 126 -0.56 14.30 -11.20
C SER A 126 0.72 14.72 -11.92
N ASP A 127 1.34 15.82 -11.49
CA ASP A 127 2.57 16.34 -12.05
C ASP A 127 3.77 15.40 -11.87
N PHE A 128 3.86 14.72 -10.72
CA PHE A 128 4.84 13.65 -10.51
C PHE A 128 4.76 12.55 -11.57
N ALA A 129 3.54 12.18 -11.96
CA ALA A 129 3.32 11.20 -13.02
C ALA A 129 3.66 11.79 -14.41
N ARG A 130 3.26 13.03 -14.69
CA ARG A 130 3.50 13.75 -15.95
C ARG A 130 4.98 13.86 -16.27
N VAL A 131 5.80 14.23 -15.31
CA VAL A 131 7.27 14.32 -15.50
C VAL A 131 7.97 12.94 -15.54
N GLY A 132 7.21 11.85 -15.58
CA GLY A 132 7.72 10.50 -15.79
C GLY A 132 8.40 9.85 -14.59
N ARG A 133 8.18 10.33 -13.38
CA ARG A 133 8.78 9.76 -12.17
C ARG A 133 8.15 8.42 -11.75
N THR A 134 7.03 8.05 -12.35
CA THR A 134 6.40 6.72 -12.19
C THR A 134 7.14 5.60 -12.92
N LYS A 135 8.08 5.89 -13.85
CA LYS A 135 8.83 4.89 -14.64
C LYS A 135 9.57 3.84 -13.80
N LYS A 136 9.96 4.19 -12.57
CA LYS A 136 10.63 3.27 -11.64
C LYS A 136 9.66 2.51 -10.72
N SER A 137 8.37 2.83 -10.79
CA SER A 137 7.30 2.18 -10.04
C SER A 137 6.62 1.14 -10.93
N GLU A 138 6.13 0.06 -10.34
CA GLU A 138 5.31 -0.89 -11.07
C GLU A 138 3.85 -0.49 -10.99
N PRO A 139 3.08 -0.63 -12.09
CA PRO A 139 1.65 -0.43 -12.06
C PRO A 139 0.98 -1.37 -11.04
N TRP A 140 -0.18 -0.98 -10.56
CA TRP A 140 -1.00 -1.79 -9.68
C TRP A 140 -1.30 -3.16 -10.30
N ARG A 141 -0.97 -4.23 -9.59
CA ARG A 141 -1.05 -5.61 -10.08
C ARG A 141 -2.36 -6.32 -9.74
N GLY A 142 -3.32 -5.60 -9.16
CA GLY A 142 -4.64 -6.12 -8.83
C GLY A 142 -4.74 -6.87 -7.51
N SER A 143 -5.92 -7.44 -7.27
CA SER A 143 -6.31 -8.03 -5.99
C SER A 143 -5.52 -9.27 -5.59
N GLN A 144 -5.05 -10.08 -6.53
CA GLN A 144 -4.27 -11.30 -6.24
C GLN A 144 -2.92 -10.96 -5.59
N TYR A 145 -2.20 -9.98 -6.14
CA TYR A 145 -0.93 -9.53 -5.54
C TYR A 145 -1.14 -8.85 -4.19
N LEU A 146 -2.24 -8.12 -4.03
CA LEU A 146 -2.63 -7.57 -2.75
C LEU A 146 -2.88 -8.67 -1.71
N ALA A 147 -3.62 -9.72 -2.08
CA ALA A 147 -3.88 -10.87 -1.21
C ALA A 147 -2.57 -11.54 -0.78
N LEU A 148 -1.67 -11.82 -1.73
CA LEU A 148 -0.35 -12.38 -1.43
C LEU A 148 0.45 -11.49 -0.47
N LYS A 149 0.50 -10.18 -0.72
CA LYS A 149 1.16 -9.21 0.15
C LYS A 149 0.58 -9.20 1.56
N ARG A 150 -0.74 -9.31 1.72
CA ARG A 150 -1.41 -9.37 3.03
C ARG A 150 -1.11 -10.68 3.75
N LEU A 151 -1.15 -11.81 3.05
CA LEU A 151 -0.83 -13.13 3.62
C LEU A 151 0.63 -13.20 4.09
N THR A 152 1.58 -12.72 3.30
CA THR A 152 2.99 -12.71 3.68
C THR A 152 3.26 -11.81 4.90
N ARG A 153 2.61 -10.66 4.99
CA ARG A 153 2.69 -9.78 6.17
C ARG A 153 2.05 -10.40 7.41
N HIS A 154 0.91 -11.07 7.23
CA HIS A 154 0.26 -11.79 8.33
C HIS A 154 1.13 -12.95 8.85
N ARG A 155 1.75 -13.72 7.93
CA ARG A 155 2.74 -14.75 8.30
C ARG A 155 3.90 -14.17 9.13
N LEU A 156 4.44 -13.03 8.70
CA LEU A 156 5.50 -12.35 9.46
C LEU A 156 5.03 -11.96 10.86
N HIS A 157 3.85 -11.35 10.96
CA HIS A 157 3.26 -10.99 12.24
C HIS A 157 3.09 -12.20 13.17
N LEU A 158 2.58 -13.34 12.65
CA LEU A 158 2.46 -14.57 13.44
C LEU A 158 3.84 -15.08 13.92
N ALA A 159 4.85 -15.03 13.07
CA ALA A 159 6.21 -15.44 13.46
C ALA A 159 6.78 -14.55 14.57
N GLU A 160 6.54 -13.24 14.52
CA GLU A 160 6.93 -12.29 15.56
C GLU A 160 6.17 -12.56 16.88
N CYS A 161 4.87 -12.86 16.80
CA CYS A 161 4.07 -13.26 17.98
C CYS A 161 4.62 -14.53 18.61
N ILE A 162 4.89 -15.57 17.81
CA ILE A 162 5.46 -16.83 18.30
C ILE A 162 6.81 -16.57 19.00
N THR A 163 7.67 -15.76 18.41
CA THR A 163 8.96 -15.41 19.01
C THR A 163 8.79 -14.71 20.36
N ARG A 164 7.85 -13.79 20.45
CA ARG A 164 7.51 -13.07 21.69
C ARG A 164 7.02 -14.01 22.76
N GLU A 165 6.07 -14.89 22.45
CA GLU A 165 5.52 -15.87 23.39
C GLU A 165 6.60 -16.85 23.87
N LYS A 166 7.47 -17.32 22.98
CA LYS A 166 8.63 -18.13 23.35
C LYS A 166 9.57 -17.42 24.33
N THR A 167 9.82 -16.14 24.12
CA THR A 167 10.66 -15.34 25.03
C THR A 167 10.02 -15.19 26.40
N TYR A 168 8.71 -14.94 26.47
CA TYR A 168 7.99 -14.91 27.76
C TYR A 168 8.01 -16.26 28.45
N MET A 169 7.81 -17.36 27.74
CA MET A 169 7.90 -18.70 28.31
C MET A 169 9.27 -18.97 28.90
N VAL A 170 10.35 -18.68 28.18
CA VAL A 170 11.73 -18.85 28.69
C VAL A 170 11.98 -17.99 29.92
N SER A 171 11.51 -16.75 29.94
CA SER A 171 11.64 -15.87 31.10
C SER A 171 10.93 -16.42 32.33
N ASN A 172 9.72 -16.94 32.18
CA ASN A 172 8.96 -17.56 33.26
C ASN A 172 9.60 -18.88 33.71
N LEU A 173 10.13 -19.67 32.81
CA LEU A 173 10.88 -20.89 33.13
C LEU A 173 12.15 -20.57 33.90
N TYR A 174 12.87 -19.51 33.56
CA TYR A 174 14.03 -19.07 34.31
C TYR A 174 13.68 -18.73 35.78
N LEU A 175 12.57 -18.06 36.00
CA LEU A 175 12.09 -17.74 37.35
C LEU A 175 11.69 -18.99 38.15
N LYS A 176 11.31 -20.07 37.47
CA LYS A 176 10.89 -21.33 38.09
C LYS A 176 12.05 -22.34 38.20
N PHE A 177 12.89 -22.40 37.18
CA PHE A 177 13.97 -23.39 37.03
C PHE A 177 15.22 -22.73 36.39
N SER A 178 15.90 -21.87 37.16
CA SER A 178 17.07 -21.12 36.69
C SER A 178 18.22 -22.01 36.18
N GLU A 179 18.35 -23.19 36.76
CA GLU A 179 19.41 -24.15 36.45
C GLU A 179 19.27 -24.81 35.09
N LEU A 180 18.07 -24.84 34.51
CA LEU A 180 17.86 -25.41 33.17
C LEU A 180 18.71 -24.74 32.08
N GLN A 181 19.08 -23.49 32.26
CA GLN A 181 19.95 -22.77 31.32
C GLN A 181 21.44 -23.09 31.51
N LEU A 182 21.83 -23.62 32.65
CA LEU A 182 23.20 -23.96 32.98
C LEU A 182 23.58 -25.39 32.54
N LEU A 183 22.59 -26.18 32.07
CA LEU A 183 22.83 -27.55 31.63
C LEU A 183 23.40 -27.54 30.24
N ASP A 184 24.46 -28.33 30.03
CA ASP A 184 25.04 -28.60 28.72
C ASP A 184 24.04 -29.34 27.81
N ASP A 185 24.23 -29.28 26.52
CA ASP A 185 23.30 -29.86 25.54
C ASP A 185 23.07 -31.37 25.77
N ASP A 186 24.07 -32.11 26.24
CA ASP A 186 24.01 -33.53 26.55
C ASP A 186 23.19 -33.83 27.84
N ASN A 187 23.09 -32.86 28.72
CA ASN A 187 22.42 -32.99 30.02
C ASN A 187 21.04 -32.33 30.04
N ARG A 188 20.59 -31.73 28.96
CA ARG A 188 19.25 -31.12 28.89
C ARG A 188 18.16 -32.20 28.91
N PRO A 189 17.20 -32.10 29.84
CA PRO A 189 16.12 -33.09 29.98
C PRO A 189 15.16 -33.10 28.79
N PHE A 190 15.14 -32.01 28.00
CA PHE A 190 14.23 -31.86 26.85
C PHE A 190 15.00 -31.37 25.63
N SER A 191 14.86 -32.08 24.50
CA SER A 191 15.37 -31.61 23.20
C SER A 191 14.61 -30.39 22.67
N ASN A 192 13.34 -30.24 23.08
CA ASN A 192 12.48 -29.11 22.72
C ASN A 192 11.68 -28.66 23.94
N ILE A 193 12.10 -27.54 24.53
CA ILE A 193 11.46 -26.95 25.70
C ILE A 193 10.02 -26.47 25.43
N TYR A 194 9.67 -26.25 24.18
CA TYR A 194 8.32 -25.83 23.74
C TYR A 194 7.43 -27.01 23.34
N GLY A 195 7.88 -28.24 23.51
CA GLY A 195 7.13 -29.44 23.15
C GLY A 195 6.01 -29.75 24.16
N ALA A 196 5.06 -30.59 23.75
CA ALA A 196 3.95 -30.99 24.61
C ALA A 196 4.44 -31.73 25.88
N THR A 197 5.40 -32.62 25.74
CA THR A 197 5.98 -33.38 26.86
C THR A 197 6.68 -32.48 27.87
N SER A 198 7.54 -31.55 27.40
CA SER A 198 8.22 -30.59 28.28
C SER A 198 7.24 -29.65 28.95
N SER A 199 6.21 -29.18 28.24
CA SER A 199 5.15 -28.34 28.82
C SER A 199 4.38 -29.07 29.93
N ALA A 200 4.01 -30.35 29.74
CA ALA A 200 3.32 -31.14 30.74
C ALA A 200 4.17 -31.31 32.00
N VAL A 201 5.43 -31.75 31.87
CA VAL A 201 6.35 -31.92 32.99
C VAL A 201 6.61 -30.60 33.71
N LEU A 202 6.93 -29.52 33.01
CA LEU A 202 7.20 -28.22 33.58
C LEU A 202 5.97 -27.58 34.25
N THR A 203 4.76 -28.00 33.88
CA THR A 203 3.51 -27.57 34.52
C THR A 203 3.27 -28.29 35.85
N GLU A 204 3.59 -29.59 35.90
CA GLU A 204 3.35 -30.44 37.07
C GLU A 204 4.28 -30.11 38.22
N PHE A 205 5.54 -29.78 37.96
CA PHE A 205 6.50 -29.40 38.99
C PHE A 205 6.41 -27.91 39.32
N MET A 206 6.11 -27.60 40.59
CA MET A 206 5.88 -26.21 41.07
C MET A 206 7.17 -25.38 41.19
N SER A 207 8.31 -25.97 41.54
CA SER A 207 9.64 -25.36 41.58
C SER A 207 10.70 -26.44 41.87
N LEU A 208 11.97 -26.16 41.57
CA LEU A 208 13.11 -26.88 42.17
C LEU A 208 13.34 -26.30 43.57
N GLN A 209 12.77 -26.87 44.60
CA GLN A 209 13.21 -26.73 45.97
C GLN A 209 13.72 -28.06 46.47
#